data_0079da8ff25b5f5344cff1f875b1b3b4
#
_entry.id   0079da8ff25b5f5344cff1f875b1b3b4
#
_cell.length_a   1.000
_cell.length_b   1.000
_cell.length_c   1.000
_cell.angle_alpha   90.00
_cell.angle_beta   90.00
_cell.angle_gamma   90.00
#
_symmetry.space_group_name_H-M   'P 1'
#
loop_
_entity.id
_entity.type
_entity.pdbx_description
1 polymer ?
#
loop_
_entity_poly.entity_id
_entity_poly.type
_entity_poly.pdbx_seq_one_letter_code
_entity_poly.pdbx_strand_id
1 'polypeptide(L)'
;ICIYRKENCTPWSPANCEVGVPASSGYKRIGCTSSLNDTTFLDSNGGSGLSQGTNYNYLVIAVYLDGSESYASNQTNCIQLKRDVPILVNVDVQTTDINNGAVFVRWIKPLLGPTNLDTNTIPGPYEFRLMHHDGFSGNFAQVYSVSKPYFAALNQLSDSTFIHTGINTLN
;
A
#
# COMPACT_ATOMS: atom_id res chain seq x y z
N ILE A 1 -11.96 -23.30 0.04
CA ILE A 1 -12.25 -22.15 0.90
C ILE A 1 -12.13 -20.88 0.07
N CYS A 2 -13.15 -20.02 0.09
CA CYS A 2 -13.12 -18.73 -0.59
C CYS A 2 -12.91 -17.60 0.39
N ILE A 3 -12.07 -16.64 0.01
CA ILE A 3 -11.62 -15.52 0.82
C ILE A 3 -12.26 -14.24 0.31
N TYR A 4 -12.79 -13.46 1.23
CA TYR A 4 -13.43 -12.18 0.97
C TYR A 4 -12.71 -11.07 1.72
N ARG A 5 -12.59 -9.92 1.09
CA ARG A 5 -11.99 -8.71 1.63
C ARG A 5 -12.96 -7.54 1.56
N LYS A 6 -12.90 -6.69 2.57
CA LYS A 6 -13.59 -5.41 2.63
C LYS A 6 -12.63 -4.31 3.07
N GLU A 7 -12.76 -3.14 2.49
CA GLU A 7 -12.07 -1.93 2.92
C GLU A 7 -12.89 -1.17 3.98
N ASN A 8 -12.21 -0.36 4.77
CA ASN A 8 -12.78 0.52 5.80
C ASN A 8 -13.37 -0.18 7.04
N CYS A 9 -13.27 -1.49 7.15
CA CYS A 9 -13.60 -2.28 8.34
C CYS A 9 -14.97 -1.97 8.99
N THR A 10 -15.95 -1.56 8.20
CA THR A 10 -17.31 -1.38 8.75
C THR A 10 -17.87 -2.75 9.15
N PRO A 11 -18.42 -2.89 10.38
CA PRO A 11 -18.99 -4.16 10.82
C PRO A 11 -20.07 -4.66 9.86
N TRP A 12 -20.13 -5.98 9.69
CA TRP A 12 -21.22 -6.67 9.03
C TRP A 12 -21.54 -7.93 9.83
N SER A 13 -22.79 -8.21 10.02
CA SER A 13 -23.26 -9.46 10.63
C SER A 13 -24.26 -10.10 9.71
N PRO A 14 -24.11 -11.39 9.39
CA PRO A 14 -25.08 -12.12 8.59
C PRO A 14 -26.44 -12.17 9.32
N ALA A 15 -27.49 -12.17 8.54
CA ALA A 15 -28.83 -12.44 9.07
C ALA A 15 -28.93 -13.91 9.53
N ASN A 16 -29.96 -14.21 10.33
CA ASN A 16 -30.22 -15.59 10.74
C ASN A 16 -30.46 -16.47 9.50
N CYS A 17 -29.74 -17.59 9.43
CA CYS A 17 -29.79 -18.54 8.32
C CYS A 17 -29.24 -18.02 6.98
N GLU A 18 -28.52 -16.89 6.97
CA GLU A 18 -27.85 -16.38 5.78
C GLU A 18 -26.55 -17.15 5.54
N VAL A 19 -26.46 -17.85 4.42
CA VAL A 19 -25.25 -18.54 3.96
C VAL A 19 -24.54 -17.69 2.92
N GLY A 20 -23.23 -17.90 2.78
CA GLY A 20 -22.42 -17.14 1.82
C GLY A 20 -22.13 -15.70 2.27
N VAL A 21 -21.80 -14.86 1.32
CA VAL A 21 -21.46 -13.44 1.53
C VAL A 21 -22.19 -12.59 0.51
N PRO A 22 -23.31 -11.98 0.88
CA PRO A 22 -24.11 -11.19 -0.06
C PRO A 22 -23.39 -9.90 -0.46
N ALA A 23 -23.68 -9.39 -1.64
CA ALA A 23 -23.09 -8.14 -2.16
C ALA A 23 -23.35 -6.94 -1.24
N SER A 24 -24.48 -6.93 -0.53
CA SER A 24 -24.85 -5.89 0.45
C SER A 24 -23.90 -5.80 1.65
N SER A 25 -23.14 -6.88 1.95
CA SER A 25 -22.12 -6.91 3.01
C SER A 25 -20.96 -5.95 2.75
N GLY A 26 -20.72 -5.58 1.49
CA GLY A 26 -19.56 -4.79 1.04
C GLY A 26 -18.27 -5.61 0.90
N TYR A 27 -18.30 -6.90 1.22
CA TYR A 27 -17.18 -7.81 0.97
C TYR A 27 -17.10 -8.21 -0.49
N LYS A 28 -15.89 -8.30 -1.01
CA LYS A 28 -15.59 -8.78 -2.36
C LYS A 28 -14.77 -10.06 -2.29
N ARG A 29 -15.14 -11.07 -3.05
CA ARG A 29 -14.35 -12.29 -3.17
C ARG A 29 -13.04 -11.96 -3.90
N ILE A 30 -11.91 -12.25 -3.25
CA ILE A 30 -10.57 -12.02 -3.80
C ILE A 30 -9.89 -13.28 -4.32
N GLY A 31 -10.40 -14.44 -3.94
CA GLY A 31 -9.95 -15.74 -4.44
C GLY A 31 -10.46 -16.89 -3.61
N CYS A 32 -10.08 -18.10 -4.02
CA CYS A 32 -10.35 -19.33 -3.28
C CYS A 32 -9.07 -20.16 -3.24
N THR A 33 -8.90 -20.99 -2.21
CA THR A 33 -7.83 -21.97 -2.15
C THR A 33 -8.09 -23.12 -3.14
N SER A 34 -7.05 -23.77 -3.60
CA SER A 34 -7.13 -24.91 -4.53
C SER A 34 -7.46 -26.22 -3.83
N SER A 35 -7.24 -26.32 -2.52
CA SER A 35 -7.46 -27.49 -1.71
C SER A 35 -8.11 -27.12 -0.38
N LEU A 36 -8.86 -28.07 0.21
CA LEU A 36 -9.39 -27.95 1.56
C LEU A 36 -8.31 -27.93 2.65
N ASN A 37 -7.12 -28.43 2.32
CA ASN A 37 -5.97 -28.46 3.24
C ASN A 37 -5.16 -27.15 3.20
N ASP A 38 -5.45 -26.26 2.25
CA ASP A 38 -4.78 -24.96 2.17
C ASP A 38 -5.30 -24.06 3.29
N THR A 39 -4.41 -23.68 4.19
CA THR A 39 -4.69 -22.79 5.33
C THR A 39 -4.16 -21.37 5.16
N THR A 40 -3.53 -21.10 4.02
CA THR A 40 -2.93 -19.82 3.72
C THR A 40 -3.39 -19.29 2.37
N PHE A 41 -3.57 -17.99 2.27
CA PHE A 41 -3.90 -17.29 1.03
C PHE A 41 -3.13 -15.96 0.98
N LEU A 42 -2.47 -15.68 -0.13
CA LEU A 42 -1.77 -14.41 -0.36
C LEU A 42 -2.68 -13.44 -1.11
N ASP A 43 -3.09 -12.38 -0.44
CA ASP A 43 -3.80 -11.27 -1.09
C ASP A 43 -2.80 -10.31 -1.76
N SER A 44 -2.60 -10.50 -3.04
CA SER A 44 -1.77 -9.62 -3.87
C SER A 44 -2.56 -8.53 -4.59
N ASN A 45 -3.87 -8.44 -4.34
CA ASN A 45 -4.77 -7.53 -5.05
C ASN A 45 -4.63 -7.63 -6.59
N GLY A 46 -4.63 -8.87 -7.10
CA GLY A 46 -4.43 -9.13 -8.52
C GLY A 46 -3.05 -8.76 -9.06
N GLY A 47 -2.04 -8.71 -8.20
CA GLY A 47 -0.66 -8.32 -8.55
C GLY A 47 -0.34 -6.84 -8.34
N SER A 48 -1.34 -6.00 -8.07
CA SER A 48 -1.16 -4.55 -7.83
C SER A 48 -0.71 -4.22 -6.40
N GLY A 49 -0.76 -5.20 -5.50
CA GLY A 49 -0.55 -5.01 -4.07
C GLY A 49 -1.71 -4.31 -3.36
N LEU A 50 -1.68 -4.37 -2.05
CA LEU A 50 -2.63 -3.67 -1.17
C LEU A 50 -2.16 -2.24 -0.92
N SER A 51 -3.10 -1.30 -0.79
CA SER A 51 -2.78 0.10 -0.53
C SER A 51 -2.34 0.31 0.91
N GLN A 52 -1.19 0.95 1.10
CA GLN A 52 -0.70 1.34 2.42
C GLN A 52 -1.63 2.39 3.05
N GLY A 53 -1.81 2.28 4.37
CA GLY A 53 -2.71 3.16 5.11
C GLY A 53 -4.20 2.85 4.95
N THR A 54 -4.57 1.88 4.11
CA THR A 54 -5.95 1.40 3.97
C THR A 54 -6.21 0.29 4.97
N ASN A 55 -7.36 0.38 5.61
CA ASN A 55 -7.84 -0.64 6.54
C ASN A 55 -8.53 -1.77 5.79
N TYR A 56 -8.17 -3.00 6.09
CA TYR A 56 -8.73 -4.21 5.49
C TYR A 56 -9.32 -5.13 6.54
N ASN A 57 -10.36 -5.81 6.15
CA ASN A 57 -11.04 -6.81 6.96
C ASN A 57 -11.36 -8.01 6.08
N TYR A 58 -11.21 -9.22 6.63
CA TYR A 58 -11.35 -10.47 5.90
C TYR A 58 -12.34 -11.40 6.57
N LEU A 59 -12.96 -12.23 5.77
CA LEU A 59 -13.71 -13.41 6.20
C LEU A 59 -13.58 -14.50 5.14
N VAL A 60 -13.93 -15.71 5.51
CA VAL A 60 -13.90 -16.87 4.63
C VAL A 60 -15.23 -17.63 4.66
N ILE A 61 -15.51 -18.33 3.57
CA ILE A 61 -16.59 -19.33 3.48
C ILE A 61 -16.06 -20.63 2.88
N ALA A 62 -16.70 -21.74 3.18
CA ALA A 62 -16.55 -22.97 2.41
C ALA A 62 -17.56 -22.96 1.25
N VAL A 63 -17.11 -23.37 0.07
CA VAL A 63 -17.97 -23.65 -1.08
C VAL A 63 -17.87 -25.14 -1.36
N TYR A 64 -19.00 -25.83 -1.40
CA TYR A 64 -19.10 -27.26 -1.59
C TYR A 64 -19.18 -27.62 -3.08
N LEU A 65 -19.00 -28.88 -3.41
CA LEU A 65 -18.98 -29.35 -4.80
C LEU A 65 -20.33 -29.18 -5.53
N ASP A 66 -21.42 -29.15 -4.79
CA ASP A 66 -22.77 -28.89 -5.29
C ASP A 66 -23.09 -27.40 -5.47
N GLY A 67 -22.10 -26.54 -5.18
CA GLY A 67 -22.25 -25.10 -5.25
C GLY A 67 -22.88 -24.45 -4.01
N SER A 68 -23.25 -25.23 -3.00
CA SER A 68 -23.74 -24.66 -1.73
C SER A 68 -22.62 -23.97 -0.96
N GLU A 69 -22.98 -22.99 -0.15
CA GLU A 69 -22.06 -22.17 0.62
C GLU A 69 -22.29 -22.32 2.12
N SER A 70 -21.22 -22.29 2.89
CA SER A 70 -21.30 -22.27 4.35
C SER A 70 -21.71 -20.89 4.89
N TYR A 71 -22.00 -20.83 6.18
CA TYR A 71 -21.98 -19.55 6.90
C TYR A 71 -20.62 -18.90 6.77
N ALA A 72 -20.60 -17.55 6.77
CA ALA A 72 -19.36 -16.81 6.82
C ALA A 72 -18.64 -17.02 8.17
N SER A 73 -17.32 -17.07 8.13
CA SER A 73 -16.50 -17.03 9.36
C SER A 73 -16.68 -15.71 10.11
N ASN A 74 -16.19 -15.67 11.34
CA ASN A 74 -15.97 -14.40 12.02
C ASN A 74 -15.05 -13.52 11.17
N GLN A 75 -15.32 -12.21 11.21
CA GLN A 75 -14.45 -11.22 10.57
C GLN A 75 -13.12 -11.14 11.32
N THR A 76 -12.04 -10.88 10.58
CA THR A 76 -10.78 -10.54 11.22
C THR A 76 -10.90 -9.22 11.98
N ASN A 77 -9.99 -8.95 12.90
CA ASN A 77 -9.77 -7.59 13.35
C ASN A 77 -9.40 -6.72 12.15
N CYS A 78 -9.66 -5.42 12.26
CA CYS A 78 -9.24 -4.47 11.25
C CYS A 78 -7.72 -4.44 11.16
N ILE A 79 -7.19 -4.73 9.99
CA ILE A 79 -5.75 -4.73 9.71
C ILE A 79 -5.41 -3.63 8.70
N GLN A 80 -4.30 -2.95 8.94
CA GLN A 80 -3.80 -1.91 8.05
C GLN A 80 -2.37 -2.23 7.66
N LEU A 81 -2.06 -2.09 6.36
CA LEU A 81 -0.66 -2.07 5.96
C LEU A 81 0.00 -0.80 6.50
N LYS A 82 1.10 -0.97 7.18
CA LYS A 82 1.88 0.15 7.72
C LYS A 82 2.26 1.13 6.61
N ARG A 83 2.15 2.41 6.92
CA ARG A 83 2.70 3.48 6.11
C ARG A 83 3.83 4.16 6.87
N ASP A 84 4.88 3.38 7.13
CA ASP A 84 6.09 3.78 7.85
C ASP A 84 7.25 4.18 6.92
N VAL A 85 7.01 4.11 5.59
CA VAL A 85 7.94 4.53 4.55
C VAL A 85 7.35 5.64 3.67
N PRO A 86 8.18 6.50 3.05
CA PRO A 86 7.71 7.45 2.06
C PRO A 86 7.23 6.74 0.79
N ILE A 87 6.24 7.31 0.11
CA ILE A 87 5.66 6.77 -1.12
C ILE A 87 5.76 7.80 -2.23
N LEU A 88 6.39 7.46 -3.35
CA LEU A 88 6.34 8.29 -4.55
C LEU A 88 4.91 8.38 -5.09
N VAL A 89 4.42 9.60 -5.30
CA VAL A 89 3.05 9.84 -5.75
C VAL A 89 2.98 10.56 -7.09
N ASN A 90 4.04 11.23 -7.48
CA ASN A 90 4.14 11.86 -8.79
C ASN A 90 5.58 11.90 -9.28
N VAL A 91 5.75 11.55 -10.55
CA VAL A 91 6.98 11.76 -11.32
C VAL A 91 6.54 12.33 -12.66
N ASP A 92 6.94 13.54 -12.97
CA ASP A 92 6.47 14.30 -14.13
C ASP A 92 7.62 14.99 -14.86
N VAL A 93 7.68 14.82 -16.19
CA VAL A 93 8.68 15.48 -17.02
C VAL A 93 8.30 16.94 -17.21
N GLN A 94 9.09 17.84 -16.61
CA GLN A 94 8.89 19.28 -16.70
C GLN A 94 9.52 19.88 -17.96
N THR A 95 10.69 19.37 -18.36
CA THR A 95 11.42 19.81 -19.53
C THR A 95 11.97 18.60 -20.26
N THR A 96 11.66 18.51 -21.54
CA THR A 96 12.14 17.46 -22.44
C THR A 96 13.39 17.94 -23.17
N ASP A 97 14.54 17.38 -22.83
CA ASP A 97 15.83 17.74 -23.42
C ASP A 97 16.83 16.59 -23.24
N ILE A 98 17.80 16.48 -24.17
CA ILE A 98 18.82 15.42 -24.12
C ILE A 98 19.88 15.65 -23.03
N ASN A 99 20.15 16.91 -22.69
CA ASN A 99 21.21 17.30 -21.74
C ASN A 99 20.69 18.09 -20.55
N ASN A 100 19.58 18.83 -20.73
CA ASN A 100 19.05 19.76 -19.75
C ASN A 100 17.58 19.44 -19.39
N GLY A 101 17.18 18.19 -19.53
CA GLY A 101 15.87 17.73 -19.12
C GLY A 101 15.66 17.89 -17.61
N ALA A 102 14.39 18.01 -17.22
CA ALA A 102 13.99 18.18 -15.84
C ALA A 102 12.79 17.29 -15.52
N VAL A 103 12.86 16.61 -14.37
CA VAL A 103 11.78 15.76 -13.86
C VAL A 103 11.39 16.24 -12.46
N PHE A 104 10.12 16.55 -12.27
CA PHE A 104 9.54 16.80 -10.96
C PHE A 104 9.19 15.50 -10.27
N VAL A 105 9.62 15.37 -9.03
CA VAL A 105 9.34 14.22 -8.18
C VAL A 105 8.65 14.66 -6.90
N ARG A 106 7.56 13.99 -6.55
CA ARG A 106 6.83 14.22 -5.31
C ARG A 106 6.59 12.90 -4.58
N TRP A 107 6.75 12.95 -3.28
CA TRP A 107 6.41 11.84 -2.37
C TRP A 107 5.56 12.31 -1.22
N ILE A 108 4.82 11.39 -0.62
CA ILE A 108 4.16 11.60 0.66
C ILE A 108 5.00 10.99 1.78
N LYS A 109 5.03 11.67 2.90
CA LYS A 109 5.73 11.22 4.10
C LYS A 109 5.00 10.05 4.77
N PRO A 110 5.69 9.24 5.57
CA PRO A 110 5.06 8.25 6.43
C PRO A 110 3.93 8.84 7.26
N LEU A 111 2.96 8.01 7.63
CA LEU A 111 1.98 8.37 8.64
C LEU A 111 2.58 8.15 10.03
N LEU A 112 2.31 9.07 10.94
CA LEU A 112 2.66 8.92 12.35
C LEU A 112 1.67 7.99 13.06
N GLY A 113 2.16 7.25 14.04
CA GLY A 113 1.34 6.44 14.93
C GLY A 113 1.96 5.08 15.25
N PRO A 114 1.51 4.41 16.29
CA PRO A 114 2.09 3.15 16.75
C PRO A 114 1.97 2.00 15.75
N THR A 115 1.00 2.08 14.84
CA THR A 115 0.82 1.10 13.75
C THR A 115 1.47 1.52 12.43
N ASN A 116 2.04 2.71 12.36
CA ASN A 116 2.74 3.26 11.20
C ASN A 116 4.18 3.59 11.61
N LEU A 117 4.63 4.85 11.43
CA LEU A 117 5.92 5.31 11.94
C LEU A 117 5.76 5.73 13.40
N ASP A 118 6.21 4.90 14.31
CA ASP A 118 6.24 5.19 15.74
C ASP A 118 7.46 6.02 16.10
N THR A 119 7.25 7.32 16.26
CA THR A 119 8.31 8.26 16.62
C THR A 119 8.79 8.15 18.08
N ASN A 120 8.08 7.41 18.93
CA ASN A 120 8.56 7.11 20.28
C ASN A 120 9.63 6.02 20.25
N THR A 121 9.45 5.03 19.34
CA THR A 121 10.43 3.95 19.15
C THR A 121 11.56 4.37 18.21
N ILE A 122 11.25 5.23 17.22
CA ILE A 122 12.20 5.73 16.23
C ILE A 122 12.19 7.28 16.27
N PRO A 123 12.85 7.91 17.25
CA PRO A 123 12.75 9.35 17.47
C PRO A 123 13.45 10.22 16.40
N GLY A 124 14.31 9.64 15.60
CA GLY A 124 15.14 10.33 14.60
C GLY A 124 16.63 10.27 14.88
N PRO A 125 17.49 10.98 14.15
CA PRO A 125 17.14 11.85 13.03
C PRO A 125 16.54 11.13 11.83
N TYR A 126 15.75 11.82 11.03
CA TYR A 126 15.16 11.29 9.80
C TYR A 126 15.89 11.82 8.57
N GLU A 127 16.19 10.95 7.63
CA GLU A 127 16.74 11.29 6.33
C GLU A 127 15.90 10.62 5.22
N PHE A 128 15.42 11.44 4.28
CA PHE A 128 14.83 10.94 3.04
C PHE A 128 15.84 11.11 1.93
N ARG A 129 16.10 10.03 1.20
CA ARG A 129 17.00 10.00 0.05
C ARG A 129 16.21 9.68 -1.20
N LEU A 130 16.32 10.56 -2.20
CA LEU A 130 15.81 10.25 -3.54
C LEU A 130 16.94 9.60 -4.33
N MET A 131 16.63 8.41 -4.82
CA MET A 131 17.55 7.61 -5.62
C MET A 131 17.05 7.59 -7.06
N HIS A 132 17.95 7.75 -8.01
CA HIS A 132 17.67 7.69 -9.44
C HIS A 132 18.52 6.63 -10.12
N HIS A 133 17.96 6.02 -11.16
CA HIS A 133 18.64 5.09 -12.04
C HIS A 133 18.15 5.30 -13.47
N ASP A 134 19.06 5.26 -14.44
CA ASP A 134 18.73 5.29 -15.86
C ASP A 134 18.34 3.90 -16.35
N GLY A 135 17.15 3.77 -16.94
CA GLY A 135 16.63 2.50 -17.44
C GLY A 135 16.01 1.60 -16.34
N PHE A 136 15.91 0.30 -16.63
CA PHE A 136 15.21 -0.66 -15.79
C PHE A 136 16.10 -1.52 -14.88
N SER A 137 17.42 -1.45 -15.04
CA SER A 137 18.37 -2.25 -14.25
C SER A 137 19.68 -1.52 -14.05
N GLY A 138 20.27 -1.64 -12.86
CA GLY A 138 21.57 -1.08 -12.50
C GLY A 138 21.59 -0.51 -11.08
N ASN A 139 22.59 0.31 -10.80
CA ASN A 139 22.80 0.88 -9.47
C ASN A 139 22.09 2.24 -9.34
N PHE A 140 21.32 2.39 -8.30
CA PHE A 140 20.72 3.67 -7.94
C PHE A 140 21.77 4.65 -7.42
N ALA A 141 21.78 5.87 -7.95
CA ALA A 141 22.56 7.00 -7.44
C ALA A 141 21.67 7.93 -6.62
N GLN A 142 22.21 8.45 -5.51
CA GLN A 142 21.51 9.47 -4.74
C GLN A 142 21.54 10.80 -5.47
N VAL A 143 20.36 11.38 -5.73
CA VAL A 143 20.21 12.67 -6.42
C VAL A 143 19.74 13.78 -5.51
N TYR A 144 19.13 13.42 -4.38
CA TYR A 144 18.67 14.37 -3.39
C TYR A 144 18.60 13.71 -2.00
N SER A 145 18.81 14.51 -0.96
CA SER A 145 18.47 14.11 0.41
C SER A 145 18.00 15.31 1.25
N VAL A 146 17.15 15.01 2.19
CA VAL A 146 16.72 15.94 3.23
C VAL A 146 16.81 15.25 4.59
N SER A 147 17.48 15.90 5.53
CA SER A 147 17.64 15.37 6.89
C SER A 147 17.08 16.36 7.91
N LYS A 148 16.37 15.86 8.89
CA LYS A 148 15.80 16.63 10.00
C LYS A 148 15.98 15.91 11.33
N PRO A 149 16.17 16.64 12.44
CA PRO A 149 16.41 16.03 13.75
C PRO A 149 15.21 15.25 14.30
N TYR A 150 13.99 15.61 13.91
CA TYR A 150 12.74 14.95 14.30
C TYR A 150 11.70 15.06 13.21
N PHE A 151 10.70 14.17 13.20
CA PHE A 151 9.75 14.04 12.10
C PHE A 151 8.91 15.31 11.84
N ALA A 152 8.46 16.00 12.90
CA ALA A 152 7.67 17.23 12.75
C ALA A 152 8.43 18.38 12.07
N ALA A 153 9.77 18.31 12.04
CA ALA A 153 10.60 19.28 11.33
C ALA A 153 10.56 19.09 9.79
N LEU A 154 10.04 17.96 9.30
CA LEU A 154 9.79 17.68 7.88
C LEU A 154 8.47 18.37 7.44
N ASN A 155 8.40 19.69 7.47
CA ASN A 155 7.17 20.46 7.25
C ASN A 155 7.23 21.40 6.03
N GLN A 156 8.37 21.48 5.34
CA GLN A 156 8.54 22.27 4.15
C GLN A 156 8.11 21.49 2.89
N LEU A 157 7.77 22.19 1.83
CA LEU A 157 7.46 21.56 0.53
C LEU A 157 8.67 20.78 -0.01
N SER A 158 9.87 21.34 0.13
CA SER A 158 11.14 20.68 -0.23
C SER A 158 11.41 19.37 0.52
N ASP A 159 10.72 19.12 1.64
CA ASP A 159 10.84 17.87 2.37
C ASP A 159 10.06 16.72 1.69
N SER A 160 9.32 17.01 0.62
CA SER A 160 8.48 16.04 -0.11
C SER A 160 8.43 16.27 -1.62
N THR A 161 9.24 17.20 -2.14
CA THR A 161 9.36 17.47 -3.58
C THR A 161 10.80 17.76 -3.98
N PHE A 162 11.14 17.42 -5.21
CA PHE A 162 12.44 17.73 -5.81
C PHE A 162 12.30 17.87 -7.33
N ILE A 163 13.06 18.76 -7.94
CA ILE A 163 13.22 18.85 -9.39
C ILE A 163 14.61 18.35 -9.74
N HIS A 164 14.68 17.19 -10.37
CA HIS A 164 15.91 16.61 -10.89
C HIS A 164 16.20 17.21 -12.27
N THR A 165 17.28 17.95 -12.41
CA THR A 165 17.67 18.66 -13.63
C THR A 165 18.97 18.12 -14.22
N GLY A 166 19.26 18.45 -15.48
CA GLY A 166 20.50 18.07 -16.15
C GLY A 166 20.53 16.57 -16.54
N ILE A 167 19.38 16.02 -16.82
CA ILE A 167 19.22 14.61 -17.22
C ILE A 167 18.64 14.50 -18.62
N ASN A 168 18.87 13.35 -19.26
CA ASN A 168 18.23 13.01 -20.53
C ASN A 168 16.80 12.59 -20.27
N THR A 169 15.82 13.32 -20.82
CA THR A 169 14.39 13.03 -20.70
C THR A 169 13.76 12.58 -22.03
N LEU A 170 14.58 12.27 -23.04
CA LEU A 170 14.13 11.79 -24.36
C LEU A 170 14.23 10.28 -24.53
N ASN A 171 14.85 9.56 -23.59
CA ASN A 171 15.04 8.11 -23.64
C ASN A 171 14.23 7.44 -22.54
#